data_afabffc6e72132f33e0412bb9231f8ff
#
_entry.id   afabffc6e72132f33e0412bb9231f8ff
#
_cell.length_a   1.000
_cell.length_b   1.000
_cell.length_c   1.000
_cell.angle_alpha   90.00
_cell.angle_beta   90.00
_cell.angle_gamma   90.00
#
_symmetry.space_group_name_H-M   'P 1'
#
loop_
_entity.id
_entity.type
_entity.pdbx_description
1 polymer ?
#
loop_
_entity_poly.entity_id
_entity_poly.type
_entity_poly.pdbx_seq_one_letter_code
_entity_poly.pdbx_strand_id
1 'polypeptide(L)'
;QKQKDFVENASHELRTPLTVLQNRLEGLFRHPNATILESSESIGSSLEEVRNMRMLTTNLLNLARRDDGFKLDIVEVPPSYFDEIFENYMMIADENGKTVTVNNLIDQPIRTDKVLVKQLLTILFDNAMKYTEEDGAIQVTANIKDKLVYFTVADNGLGISDSDKKKIFDRFYRVDKARTRSKGGFGLGLSLALQISNSLKGTITVRDNQPKGTIFEVRLPR
;
A
#
# COMPACT_ATOMS: atom_id res chain seq x y z
N GLN A 1 14.24 21.96 -6.13
CA GLN A 1 13.51 21.35 -7.28
C GLN A 1 12.62 20.21 -6.81
N LYS A 2 13.13 19.20 -6.12
CA LYS A 2 12.34 18.02 -5.66
C LYS A 2 11.11 18.37 -4.81
N GLN A 3 11.17 19.41 -3.97
CA GLN A 3 10.04 19.83 -3.14
C GLN A 3 8.96 20.54 -3.97
N LYS A 4 9.35 21.34 -4.96
CA LYS A 4 8.44 22.00 -5.89
C LYS A 4 7.70 20.95 -6.73
N ASP A 5 8.44 19.99 -7.30
CA ASP A 5 7.88 18.89 -8.09
C ASP A 5 6.91 18.03 -7.25
N PHE A 6 7.20 17.83 -5.96
CA PHE A 6 6.31 17.13 -5.03
C PHE A 6 4.99 17.86 -4.81
N VAL A 7 5.02 19.18 -4.56
CA VAL A 7 3.81 19.99 -4.35
C VAL A 7 2.96 20.06 -5.62
N GLU A 8 3.61 20.22 -6.79
CA GLU A 8 2.93 20.27 -8.07
C GLU A 8 2.23 18.94 -8.39
N ASN A 9 2.94 17.82 -8.24
CA ASN A 9 2.36 16.49 -8.44
C ASN A 9 1.24 16.20 -7.43
N ALA A 10 1.40 16.56 -6.16
CA ALA A 10 0.37 16.41 -5.14
C ALA A 10 -0.92 17.20 -5.51
N SER A 11 -0.75 18.42 -6.01
CA SER A 11 -1.86 19.26 -6.45
C SER A 11 -2.59 18.65 -7.64
N HIS A 12 -1.88 18.08 -8.60
CA HIS A 12 -2.48 17.39 -9.75
C HIS A 12 -3.21 16.11 -9.33
N GLU A 13 -2.62 15.29 -8.47
CA GLU A 13 -3.24 14.05 -7.99
C GLU A 13 -4.47 14.29 -7.09
N LEU A 14 -4.54 15.43 -6.39
CA LEU A 14 -5.72 15.85 -5.64
C LEU A 14 -6.82 16.43 -6.52
N ARG A 15 -6.47 17.18 -7.57
CA ARG A 15 -7.45 17.84 -8.45
C ARG A 15 -8.34 16.86 -9.19
N THR A 16 -7.78 15.76 -9.67
CA THR A 16 -8.51 14.74 -10.45
C THR A 16 -9.66 14.14 -9.65
N PRO A 17 -9.45 13.54 -8.44
CA PRO A 17 -10.54 12.98 -7.64
C PRO A 17 -11.53 14.03 -7.18
N LEU A 18 -11.09 15.26 -6.88
CA LEU A 18 -11.99 16.37 -6.55
C LEU A 18 -12.95 16.68 -7.69
N THR A 19 -12.45 16.76 -8.93
CA THR A 19 -13.28 17.00 -10.11
C THR A 19 -14.27 15.86 -10.34
N VAL A 20 -13.84 14.61 -10.17
CA VAL A 20 -14.73 13.44 -10.29
C VAL A 20 -15.83 13.48 -9.23
N LEU A 21 -15.48 13.76 -7.98
CA LEU A 21 -16.44 13.88 -6.89
C LEU A 21 -17.43 15.01 -7.13
N GLN A 22 -16.94 16.19 -7.53
CA GLN A 22 -17.78 17.35 -7.86
C GLN A 22 -18.79 16.99 -8.97
N ASN A 23 -18.33 16.42 -10.09
CA ASN A 23 -19.20 16.03 -11.20
C ASN A 23 -20.29 15.03 -10.78
N ARG A 24 -19.95 14.07 -9.91
CA ARG A 24 -20.93 13.08 -9.40
C ARG A 24 -21.97 13.74 -8.50
N LEU A 25 -21.55 14.64 -7.59
CA LEU A 25 -22.46 15.38 -6.73
C LEU A 25 -23.36 16.32 -7.54
N GLU A 26 -22.82 17.04 -8.52
CA GLU A 26 -23.61 17.86 -9.45
C GLU A 26 -24.60 17.02 -10.26
N GLY A 27 -24.21 15.78 -10.63
CA GLY A 27 -25.11 14.82 -11.28
C GLY A 27 -26.33 14.47 -10.44
N LEU A 28 -26.19 14.38 -9.12
CA LEU A 28 -27.34 14.12 -8.21
C LEU A 28 -28.34 15.29 -8.22
N PHE A 29 -27.88 16.54 -8.32
CA PHE A 29 -28.78 17.69 -8.41
C PHE A 29 -29.59 17.74 -9.71
N ARG A 30 -29.15 17.07 -10.77
CA ARG A 30 -29.88 16.99 -12.04
C ARG A 30 -31.10 16.05 -11.96
N HIS A 31 -31.16 15.22 -10.93
CA HIS A 31 -32.25 14.27 -10.69
C HIS A 31 -32.86 14.46 -9.27
N PRO A 32 -33.47 15.62 -8.97
CA PRO A 32 -33.86 15.98 -7.61
C PRO A 32 -34.97 15.08 -7.02
N ASN A 33 -35.66 14.34 -7.86
CA ASN A 33 -36.71 13.40 -7.44
C ASN A 33 -36.22 11.95 -7.33
N ALA A 34 -34.96 11.66 -7.65
CA ALA A 34 -34.38 10.34 -7.49
C ALA A 34 -34.25 9.99 -6.00
N THR A 35 -34.62 8.77 -5.65
CA THR A 35 -34.45 8.25 -4.29
C THR A 35 -32.96 7.97 -3.99
N ILE A 36 -32.61 7.84 -2.71
CA ILE A 36 -31.26 7.43 -2.28
C ILE A 36 -30.92 6.06 -2.87
N LEU A 37 -31.91 5.15 -2.98
CA LEU A 37 -31.69 3.83 -3.53
C LEU A 37 -31.31 3.89 -5.02
N GLU A 38 -32.02 4.71 -5.81
CA GLU A 38 -31.71 4.92 -7.24
C GLU A 38 -30.34 5.61 -7.44
N SER A 39 -29.91 6.42 -6.46
CA SER A 39 -28.63 7.12 -6.48
C SER A 39 -27.50 6.35 -5.79
N SER A 40 -27.75 5.16 -5.27
CA SER A 40 -26.85 4.40 -4.38
C SER A 40 -25.47 4.13 -5.00
N GLU A 41 -25.40 3.81 -6.29
CA GLU A 41 -24.14 3.59 -7.01
C GLU A 41 -23.30 4.88 -7.07
N SER A 42 -23.92 6.01 -7.41
CA SER A 42 -23.24 7.31 -7.46
C SER A 42 -22.76 7.76 -6.10
N ILE A 43 -23.57 7.55 -5.06
CA ILE A 43 -23.21 7.85 -3.66
C ILE A 43 -22.08 6.95 -3.19
N GLY A 44 -22.17 5.64 -3.43
CA GLY A 44 -21.13 4.66 -3.07
C GLY A 44 -19.78 4.97 -3.71
N SER A 45 -19.79 5.26 -5.02
CA SER A 45 -18.60 5.66 -5.75
C SER A 45 -18.02 7.00 -5.26
N SER A 46 -18.87 7.93 -4.83
CA SER A 46 -18.43 9.22 -4.26
C SER A 46 -17.75 9.02 -2.90
N LEU A 47 -18.28 8.13 -2.06
CA LEU A 47 -17.67 7.76 -0.78
C LEU A 47 -16.32 7.06 -0.97
N GLU A 48 -16.19 6.22 -1.99
CA GLU A 48 -14.92 5.58 -2.33
C GLU A 48 -13.86 6.62 -2.74
N GLU A 49 -14.26 7.61 -3.55
CA GLU A 49 -13.36 8.70 -3.94
C GLU A 49 -12.90 9.54 -2.73
N VAL A 50 -13.80 9.82 -1.78
CA VAL A 50 -13.43 10.49 -0.51
C VAL A 50 -12.44 9.65 0.29
N ARG A 51 -12.60 8.33 0.36
CA ARG A 51 -11.64 7.44 1.04
C ARG A 51 -10.28 7.48 0.35
N ASN A 52 -10.24 7.45 -0.97
CA ASN A 52 -9.02 7.54 -1.76
C ASN A 52 -8.29 8.86 -1.52
N MET A 53 -9.01 9.99 -1.51
CA MET A 53 -8.46 11.30 -1.20
C MET A 53 -7.89 11.38 0.22
N ARG A 54 -8.58 10.80 1.20
CA ARG A 54 -8.10 10.75 2.58
C ARG A 54 -6.79 9.96 2.68
N MET A 55 -6.70 8.82 1.99
CA MET A 55 -5.47 8.02 1.92
C MET A 55 -4.33 8.78 1.25
N LEU A 56 -4.62 9.49 0.14
CA LEU A 56 -3.64 10.33 -0.55
C LEU A 56 -3.09 11.41 0.37
N THR A 57 -3.96 12.17 1.05
CA THR A 57 -3.54 13.24 1.96
C THR A 57 -2.73 12.71 3.14
N THR A 58 -3.11 11.58 3.71
CA THR A 58 -2.35 10.93 4.79
C THR A 58 -0.95 10.54 4.31
N ASN A 59 -0.83 9.93 3.14
CA ASN A 59 0.46 9.55 2.56
C ASN A 59 1.33 10.77 2.23
N LEU A 60 0.73 11.84 1.72
CA LEU A 60 1.43 13.11 1.48
C LEU A 60 1.98 13.73 2.76
N LEU A 61 1.17 13.77 3.83
CA LEU A 61 1.61 14.28 5.13
C LEU A 61 2.74 13.44 5.72
N ASN A 62 2.66 12.11 5.62
CA ASN A 62 3.73 11.22 6.08
C ASN A 62 5.02 11.43 5.29
N LEU A 63 4.92 11.61 3.98
CA LEU A 63 6.08 11.88 3.13
C LEU A 63 6.67 13.30 3.30
N ALA A 64 5.85 14.27 3.70
CA ALA A 64 6.29 15.65 3.97
C ALA A 64 7.07 15.78 5.29
N ARG A 65 6.84 14.91 6.27
CA ARG A 65 7.58 14.85 7.56
C ARG A 65 9.03 14.36 7.43
N ARG A 66 9.59 14.41 6.24
CA ARG A 66 10.86 13.79 5.87
C ARG A 66 12.08 14.35 6.62
N ASP A 67 12.06 15.63 6.95
CA ASP A 67 13.26 16.31 7.49
C ASP A 67 13.48 16.00 8.98
N ASP A 68 12.41 15.64 9.72
CA ASP A 68 12.47 15.26 11.14
C ASP A 68 12.47 13.73 11.37
N GLY A 69 12.27 12.93 10.30
CA GLY A 69 12.06 11.48 10.41
C GLY A 69 10.74 11.11 11.09
N PHE A 70 10.44 9.81 11.19
CA PHE A 70 9.40 9.33 12.08
C PHE A 70 9.92 9.34 13.52
N LYS A 71 9.13 9.89 14.45
CA LYS A 71 9.39 9.68 15.88
C LYS A 71 9.07 8.21 16.18
N LEU A 72 10.12 7.41 16.34
CA LEU A 72 9.97 5.98 16.56
C LEU A 72 9.50 5.69 17.99
N ASP A 73 8.51 4.82 18.10
CA ASP A 73 8.06 4.21 19.35
C ASP A 73 8.49 2.72 19.35
N ILE A 74 9.73 2.49 19.75
CA ILE A 74 10.33 1.15 19.76
C ILE A 74 9.86 0.39 20.99
N VAL A 75 9.05 -0.62 20.76
CA VAL A 75 8.48 -1.48 21.80
C VAL A 75 8.83 -2.95 21.52
N GLU A 76 8.65 -3.79 22.51
CA GLU A 76 8.71 -5.23 22.36
C GLU A 76 7.40 -5.75 21.75
N VAL A 77 7.48 -6.41 20.60
CA VAL A 77 6.34 -6.87 19.82
C VAL A 77 6.33 -8.39 19.81
N PRO A 78 5.30 -9.04 20.37
CA PRO A 78 5.22 -10.49 20.39
C PRO A 78 4.89 -11.08 19.01
N PRO A 79 5.22 -12.35 18.75
CA PRO A 79 4.88 -13.05 17.50
C PRO A 79 3.39 -13.00 17.15
N SER A 80 2.50 -13.09 18.14
CA SER A 80 1.05 -13.03 17.97
C SER A 80 0.54 -11.77 17.30
N TYR A 81 1.25 -10.65 17.45
CA TYR A 81 0.91 -9.42 16.75
C TYR A 81 0.98 -9.55 15.23
N PHE A 82 1.95 -10.31 14.74
CA PHE A 82 2.08 -10.59 13.31
C PHE A 82 1.05 -11.61 12.83
N ASP A 83 0.70 -12.59 13.68
CA ASP A 83 -0.38 -13.54 13.38
C ASP A 83 -1.70 -12.81 13.14
N GLU A 84 -2.07 -11.87 14.01
CA GLU A 84 -3.28 -11.05 13.86
C GLU A 84 -3.29 -10.24 12.55
N ILE A 85 -2.15 -9.65 12.17
CA ILE A 85 -2.03 -8.92 10.91
C ILE A 85 -2.23 -9.85 9.72
N PHE A 86 -1.62 -11.02 9.75
CA PHE A 86 -1.65 -11.97 8.65
C PHE A 86 -3.00 -12.67 8.53
N GLU A 87 -3.68 -12.96 9.62
CA GLU A 87 -5.07 -13.44 9.63
C GLU A 87 -6.01 -12.43 8.95
N ASN A 88 -5.84 -11.14 9.25
CA ASN A 88 -6.61 -10.09 8.59
C ASN A 88 -6.32 -10.03 7.08
N TYR A 89 -5.07 -10.26 6.65
CA TYR A 89 -4.74 -10.31 5.22
C TYR A 89 -5.41 -11.50 4.52
N MET A 90 -5.48 -12.67 5.17
CA MET A 90 -6.20 -13.83 4.63
C MET A 90 -7.69 -13.53 4.46
N MET A 91 -8.32 -12.89 5.45
CA MET A 91 -9.74 -12.49 5.36
C MET A 91 -9.99 -11.53 4.21
N ILE A 92 -9.19 -10.47 4.09
CA ILE A 92 -9.31 -9.48 3.02
C ILE A 92 -9.13 -10.12 1.64
N ALA A 93 -8.19 -11.04 1.50
CA ALA A 93 -7.94 -11.71 0.23
C ALA A 93 -9.11 -12.63 -0.16
N ASP A 94 -9.64 -13.39 0.79
CA ASP A 94 -10.78 -14.28 0.58
C ASP A 94 -12.02 -13.50 0.12
N GLU A 95 -12.32 -12.38 0.75
CA GLU A 95 -13.39 -11.47 0.35
C GLU A 95 -13.22 -10.92 -1.09
N ASN A 96 -12.00 -10.90 -1.60
CA ASN A 96 -11.64 -10.44 -2.95
C ASN A 96 -11.33 -11.59 -3.93
N GLY A 97 -11.68 -12.83 -3.59
CA GLY A 97 -11.48 -14.00 -4.45
C GLY A 97 -10.02 -14.38 -4.68
N LYS A 98 -9.11 -14.00 -3.76
CA LYS A 98 -7.68 -14.30 -3.83
C LYS A 98 -7.23 -15.20 -2.70
N THR A 99 -6.16 -15.94 -2.92
CA THR A 99 -5.60 -16.84 -1.91
C THR A 99 -4.36 -16.20 -1.28
N VAL A 100 -4.34 -16.12 0.04
CA VAL A 100 -3.15 -15.76 0.81
C VAL A 100 -2.66 -16.95 1.61
N THR A 101 -1.39 -17.29 1.41
CA THR A 101 -0.68 -18.27 2.25
C THR A 101 0.26 -17.54 3.19
N VAL A 102 0.18 -17.85 4.47
CA VAL A 102 1.00 -17.21 5.50
C VAL A 102 1.95 -18.23 6.11
N ASN A 103 3.19 -17.81 6.32
CA ASN A 103 4.20 -18.56 7.06
C ASN A 103 4.91 -17.65 8.06
N ASN A 104 4.38 -17.58 9.28
CA ASN A 104 5.00 -16.81 10.35
C ASN A 104 5.96 -17.70 11.14
N LEU A 105 7.25 -17.47 10.98
CA LEU A 105 8.34 -18.16 11.67
C LEU A 105 9.02 -17.27 12.72
N ILE A 106 8.36 -16.19 13.14
CA ILE A 106 8.80 -15.38 14.27
C ILE A 106 8.43 -16.13 15.55
N ASP A 107 9.41 -16.64 16.26
CA ASP A 107 9.25 -17.47 17.46
C ASP A 107 9.55 -16.75 18.77
N GLN A 108 9.93 -15.46 18.69
CA GLN A 108 10.29 -14.64 19.84
C GLN A 108 9.95 -13.18 19.60
N PRO A 109 9.76 -12.38 20.67
CA PRO A 109 9.49 -10.96 20.53
C PRO A 109 10.61 -10.23 19.81
N ILE A 110 10.25 -9.21 19.02
CA ILE A 110 11.18 -8.31 18.33
C ILE A 110 11.00 -6.88 18.82
N ARG A 111 12.08 -6.10 18.83
CA ARG A 111 12.03 -4.68 19.22
C ARG A 111 11.90 -3.82 17.98
N THR A 112 10.72 -3.23 17.81
CA THR A 112 10.43 -2.38 16.64
C THR A 112 9.28 -1.41 16.92
N ASP A 113 9.04 -0.47 16.00
CA ASP A 113 7.82 0.31 15.99
C ASP A 113 6.69 -0.51 15.32
N LYS A 114 5.78 -1.03 16.14
CA LYS A 114 4.69 -1.91 15.70
C LYS A 114 3.74 -1.26 14.69
N VAL A 115 3.52 0.06 14.82
CA VAL A 115 2.61 0.80 13.93
C VAL A 115 3.25 0.98 12.56
N LEU A 116 4.52 1.38 12.52
CA LEU A 116 5.24 1.56 11.26
C LEU A 116 5.47 0.22 10.54
N VAL A 117 5.81 -0.84 11.26
CA VAL A 117 5.95 -2.18 10.64
C VAL A 117 4.62 -2.65 10.07
N LYS A 118 3.50 -2.51 10.81
CA LYS A 118 2.17 -2.85 10.27
C LYS A 118 1.86 -2.04 9.02
N GLN A 119 2.13 -0.73 9.02
CA GLN A 119 1.90 0.13 7.86
C GLN A 119 2.75 -0.30 6.66
N LEU A 120 4.04 -0.61 6.89
CA LEU A 120 4.95 -1.11 5.86
C LEU A 120 4.43 -2.39 5.21
N LEU A 121 4.07 -3.39 6.03
CA LEU A 121 3.53 -4.67 5.56
C LEU A 121 2.21 -4.49 4.80
N THR A 122 1.32 -3.63 5.30
CA THR A 122 0.04 -3.33 4.65
C THR A 122 0.25 -2.71 3.26
N ILE A 123 1.20 -1.78 3.10
CA ILE A 123 1.52 -1.22 1.78
C ILE A 123 1.95 -2.31 0.80
N LEU A 124 2.79 -3.24 1.23
CA LEU A 124 3.26 -4.33 0.36
C LEU A 124 2.15 -5.32 0.04
N PHE A 125 1.31 -5.65 1.02
CA PHE A 125 0.15 -6.51 0.83
C PHE A 125 -0.87 -5.89 -0.11
N ASP A 126 -1.20 -4.60 0.07
CA ASP A 126 -2.12 -3.87 -0.81
C ASP A 126 -1.61 -3.82 -2.26
N ASN A 127 -0.30 -3.67 -2.45
CA ASN A 127 0.31 -3.77 -3.78
C ASN A 127 0.11 -5.17 -4.38
N ALA A 128 0.37 -6.23 -3.62
CA ALA A 128 0.16 -7.59 -4.09
C ALA A 128 -1.31 -7.83 -4.45
N MET A 129 -2.25 -7.40 -3.59
CA MET A 129 -3.69 -7.47 -3.87
C MET A 129 -4.08 -6.73 -5.14
N LYS A 130 -3.47 -5.59 -5.40
CA LYS A 130 -3.80 -4.71 -6.52
C LYS A 130 -3.29 -5.22 -7.86
N TYR A 131 -2.10 -5.79 -7.89
CA TYR A 131 -1.43 -6.21 -9.13
C TYR A 131 -1.54 -7.70 -9.44
N THR A 132 -2.18 -8.45 -8.56
CA THR A 132 -2.58 -9.83 -8.80
C THR A 132 -3.97 -9.85 -9.45
N GLU A 133 -4.22 -10.78 -10.35
CA GLU A 133 -5.52 -10.97 -11.00
C GLU A 133 -6.53 -11.68 -10.09
N GLU A 134 -7.76 -11.82 -10.54
CA GLU A 134 -8.73 -12.71 -9.89
C GLU A 134 -8.12 -14.13 -9.82
N ASP A 135 -8.42 -14.88 -8.76
CA ASP A 135 -7.81 -16.18 -8.44
C ASP A 135 -6.29 -16.13 -8.19
N GLY A 136 -5.72 -14.93 -8.03
CA GLY A 136 -4.30 -14.76 -7.74
C GLY A 136 -3.89 -15.27 -6.38
N ALA A 137 -2.60 -15.63 -6.28
CA ALA A 137 -1.98 -16.13 -5.07
C ALA A 137 -0.94 -15.17 -4.51
N ILE A 138 -1.02 -14.93 -3.21
CA ILE A 138 -0.08 -14.11 -2.46
C ILE A 138 0.50 -14.95 -1.33
N GLN A 139 1.79 -14.89 -1.14
CA GLN A 139 2.48 -15.54 -0.03
C GLN A 139 3.11 -14.48 0.87
N VAL A 140 2.80 -14.53 2.16
CA VAL A 140 3.40 -13.67 3.19
C VAL A 140 4.25 -14.54 4.11
N THR A 141 5.52 -14.19 4.24
CA THR A 141 6.46 -14.91 5.12
C THR A 141 7.11 -13.94 6.08
N ALA A 142 7.20 -14.31 7.33
CA ALA A 142 7.97 -13.61 8.35
C ALA A 142 8.96 -14.58 9.00
N ASN A 143 10.22 -14.17 9.15
CA ASN A 143 11.29 -15.04 9.65
C ASN A 143 12.33 -14.22 10.41
N ILE A 144 12.98 -14.83 11.40
CA ILE A 144 14.16 -14.28 12.07
C ILE A 144 15.37 -15.07 11.61
N LYS A 145 16.38 -14.36 11.13
CA LYS A 145 17.68 -14.95 10.81
C LYS A 145 18.80 -14.04 11.34
N ASP A 146 19.60 -14.58 12.21
CA ASP A 146 20.67 -13.86 12.89
C ASP A 146 20.12 -12.65 13.70
N LYS A 147 20.56 -11.44 13.35
CA LYS A 147 20.12 -10.18 13.99
C LYS A 147 19.05 -9.43 13.18
N LEU A 148 18.47 -10.08 12.18
CA LEU A 148 17.51 -9.45 11.27
C LEU A 148 16.17 -10.20 11.29
N VAL A 149 15.12 -9.43 11.12
CA VAL A 149 13.79 -9.92 10.81
C VAL A 149 13.53 -9.70 9.33
N TYR A 150 13.05 -10.74 8.66
CA TYR A 150 12.71 -10.75 7.24
C TYR A 150 11.20 -10.83 7.09
N PHE A 151 10.63 -9.91 6.34
CA PHE A 151 9.25 -9.99 5.88
C PHE A 151 9.25 -10.05 4.36
N THR A 152 8.56 -11.04 3.81
CA THR A 152 8.47 -11.25 2.37
C THR A 152 7.01 -11.28 1.95
N VAL A 153 6.66 -10.49 0.94
CA VAL A 153 5.37 -10.54 0.27
C VAL A 153 5.62 -10.89 -1.20
N ALA A 154 5.17 -12.07 -1.59
CA ALA A 154 5.31 -12.61 -2.94
C ALA A 154 3.93 -12.75 -3.59
N ASP A 155 3.78 -12.28 -4.81
CA ASP A 155 2.58 -12.42 -5.63
C ASP A 155 2.87 -13.16 -6.94
N ASN A 156 1.84 -13.72 -7.56
CA ASN A 156 1.90 -14.31 -8.89
C ASN A 156 1.29 -13.40 -9.97
N GLY A 157 1.34 -12.08 -9.74
CA GLY A 157 0.76 -11.08 -10.61
C GLY A 157 1.58 -10.82 -11.88
N LEU A 158 1.46 -9.61 -12.40
CA LEU A 158 2.06 -9.22 -13.69
C LEU A 158 3.60 -9.13 -13.66
N GLY A 159 4.20 -8.99 -12.47
CA GLY A 159 5.61 -8.70 -12.35
C GLY A 159 5.95 -7.23 -12.64
N ILE A 160 7.23 -6.90 -12.52
CA ILE A 160 7.77 -5.54 -12.71
C ILE A 160 8.99 -5.64 -13.60
N SER A 161 9.07 -4.83 -14.67
CA SER A 161 10.22 -4.81 -15.54
C SER A 161 11.50 -4.34 -14.81
N ASP A 162 12.68 -4.74 -15.26
CA ASP A 162 13.95 -4.33 -14.64
C ASP A 162 14.18 -2.82 -14.68
N SER A 163 13.66 -2.14 -15.71
CA SER A 163 13.69 -0.68 -15.79
C SER A 163 12.79 -0.01 -14.77
N ASP A 164 11.63 -0.61 -14.47
CA ASP A 164 10.66 -0.10 -13.51
C ASP A 164 11.08 -0.38 -12.08
N LYS A 165 11.71 -1.53 -11.79
CA LYS A 165 12.22 -1.86 -10.44
C LYS A 165 13.12 -0.79 -9.85
N LYS A 166 13.83 -0.04 -10.70
CA LYS A 166 14.69 1.08 -10.28
C LYS A 166 13.91 2.33 -9.86
N LYS A 167 12.66 2.45 -10.30
CA LYS A 167 11.83 3.66 -10.16
C LYS A 167 10.60 3.48 -9.29
N ILE A 168 10.17 2.25 -9.02
CA ILE A 168 8.93 1.99 -8.28
C ILE A 168 8.90 2.59 -6.87
N PHE A 169 10.05 2.92 -6.29
CA PHE A 169 10.17 3.61 -5.00
C PHE A 169 10.19 5.14 -5.14
N ASP A 170 10.18 5.68 -6.37
CA ASP A 170 10.08 7.11 -6.60
C ASP A 170 8.64 7.58 -6.33
N ARG A 171 8.50 8.78 -5.80
CA ARG A 171 7.19 9.36 -5.51
C ARG A 171 6.42 9.59 -6.80
N PHE A 172 5.11 9.25 -6.80
CA PHE A 172 4.19 9.35 -7.93
C PHE A 172 4.55 8.49 -9.15
N TYR A 173 5.56 7.63 -9.02
CA TYR A 173 5.91 6.72 -10.11
C TYR A 173 4.87 5.62 -10.25
N ARG A 174 4.51 5.31 -11.50
CA ARG A 174 3.55 4.27 -11.88
C ARG A 174 4.02 3.60 -13.15
N VAL A 175 4.04 2.28 -13.16
CA VAL A 175 4.39 1.47 -14.34
C VAL A 175 3.39 1.71 -15.48
N ASP A 176 2.10 1.73 -15.15
CA ASP A 176 1.01 2.05 -16.10
C ASP A 176 0.02 3.02 -15.44
N LYS A 177 0.02 4.27 -15.93
CA LYS A 177 -0.82 5.35 -15.38
C LYS A 177 -2.31 5.08 -15.56
N ALA A 178 -2.73 4.50 -16.67
CA ALA A 178 -4.15 4.27 -16.97
C ALA A 178 -4.72 3.12 -16.12
N ARG A 179 -4.05 1.98 -16.10
CA ARG A 179 -4.46 0.79 -15.34
C ARG A 179 -4.38 0.99 -13.84
N THR A 180 -3.41 1.78 -13.37
CA THR A 180 -3.24 2.07 -11.94
C THR A 180 -4.29 3.04 -11.42
N ARG A 181 -4.77 3.98 -12.26
CA ARG A 181 -5.82 4.93 -11.88
C ARG A 181 -7.16 4.21 -11.64
N SER A 182 -7.53 3.26 -12.49
CA SER A 182 -8.74 2.46 -12.31
C SER A 182 -8.70 1.60 -11.03
N LYS A 183 -7.51 1.27 -10.53
CA LYS A 183 -7.28 0.50 -9.29
C LYS A 183 -6.95 1.38 -8.07
N GLY A 184 -7.15 2.71 -8.14
CA GLY A 184 -7.05 3.63 -7.00
C GLY A 184 -5.64 3.88 -6.44
N GLY A 185 -4.58 3.88 -7.27
CA GLY A 185 -3.20 4.10 -6.77
C GLY A 185 -2.61 5.45 -7.17
N PHE A 186 -1.97 6.12 -6.22
CA PHE A 186 -1.33 7.42 -6.41
C PHE A 186 0.19 7.37 -6.62
N GLY A 187 0.79 6.18 -6.58
CA GLY A 187 2.25 6.02 -6.70
C GLY A 187 3.03 6.51 -5.48
N LEU A 188 2.40 6.55 -4.30
CA LEU A 188 3.02 7.01 -3.06
C LEU A 188 3.31 5.87 -2.07
N GLY A 189 2.64 4.73 -2.21
CA GLY A 189 2.74 3.64 -1.24
C GLY A 189 4.17 3.10 -1.11
N LEU A 190 4.81 2.72 -2.21
CA LEU A 190 6.18 2.17 -2.17
C LEU A 190 7.23 3.19 -1.74
N SER A 191 7.08 4.47 -2.09
CA SER A 191 7.97 5.52 -1.58
C SER A 191 7.83 5.71 -0.07
N LEU A 192 6.62 5.57 0.48
CA LEU A 192 6.37 5.57 1.91
C LEU A 192 6.94 4.30 2.58
N ALA A 193 6.77 3.13 1.96
CA ALA A 193 7.36 1.88 2.43
C ALA A 193 8.88 1.97 2.54
N LEU A 194 9.55 2.55 1.54
CA LEU A 194 10.99 2.79 1.57
C LEU A 194 11.36 3.75 2.71
N GLN A 195 10.61 4.83 2.90
CA GLN A 195 10.87 5.79 3.98
C GLN A 195 10.71 5.15 5.36
N ILE A 196 9.67 4.36 5.59
CA ILE A 196 9.45 3.61 6.84
C ILE A 196 10.60 2.63 7.07
N SER A 197 10.95 1.84 6.06
CA SER A 197 12.07 0.88 6.14
C SER A 197 13.38 1.57 6.55
N ASN A 198 13.71 2.69 5.91
CA ASN A 198 14.91 3.47 6.24
C ASN A 198 14.86 4.04 7.67
N SER A 199 13.71 4.52 8.13
CA SER A 199 13.54 5.03 9.50
C SER A 199 13.71 3.94 10.55
N LEU A 200 13.30 2.70 10.23
CA LEU A 200 13.52 1.51 11.05
C LEU A 200 14.95 0.92 10.87
N LYS A 201 15.85 1.62 10.16
CA LYS A 201 17.21 1.17 9.86
C LYS A 201 17.25 -0.16 9.08
N GLY A 202 16.23 -0.42 8.32
CA GLY A 202 16.08 -1.59 7.48
C GLY A 202 16.34 -1.34 6.01
N THR A 203 16.06 -2.34 5.21
CA THR A 203 16.14 -2.30 3.74
C THR A 203 14.89 -2.93 3.13
N ILE A 204 14.50 -2.43 1.96
CA ILE A 204 13.45 -3.02 1.14
C ILE A 204 14.02 -3.33 -0.25
N THR A 205 13.76 -4.51 -0.76
CA THR A 205 14.20 -4.97 -2.09
C THR A 205 13.04 -5.57 -2.86
N VAL A 206 13.18 -5.58 -4.19
CA VAL A 206 12.21 -6.16 -5.12
C VAL A 206 12.91 -7.10 -6.08
N ARG A 207 12.30 -8.24 -6.36
CA ARG A 207 12.77 -9.23 -7.34
C ARG A 207 11.61 -9.95 -8.01
N ASP A 208 11.90 -10.66 -9.10
CA ASP A 208 10.90 -11.46 -9.79
C ASP A 208 10.52 -12.69 -8.98
N ASN A 209 9.24 -13.04 -9.04
CA ASN A 209 8.74 -14.33 -8.58
C ASN A 209 8.73 -15.34 -9.74
N GLN A 210 8.74 -16.62 -9.42
CA GLN A 210 8.68 -17.72 -10.37
C GLN A 210 7.33 -18.46 -10.25
N PRO A 211 6.69 -18.80 -11.37
CA PRO A 211 7.05 -18.54 -12.78
C PRO A 211 6.78 -17.10 -13.23
N LYS A 212 5.97 -16.33 -12.51
CA LYS A 212 5.70 -14.90 -12.73
C LYS A 212 5.32 -14.21 -11.44
N GLY A 213 5.37 -12.87 -11.42
CA GLY A 213 4.97 -12.03 -10.29
C GLY A 213 6.13 -11.30 -9.67
N THR A 214 5.90 -10.79 -8.46
CA THR A 214 6.84 -9.92 -7.75
C THR A 214 7.07 -10.43 -6.34
N ILE A 215 8.27 -10.29 -5.84
CA ILE A 215 8.64 -10.51 -4.44
C ILE A 215 9.21 -9.22 -3.88
N PHE A 216 8.55 -8.69 -2.86
CA PHE A 216 9.10 -7.65 -2.00
C PHE A 216 9.66 -8.28 -0.73
N GLU A 217 10.88 -7.93 -0.37
CA GLU A 217 11.52 -8.37 0.86
C GLU A 217 11.97 -7.17 1.69
N VAL A 218 11.56 -7.16 2.94
CA VAL A 218 11.97 -6.17 3.94
C VAL A 218 12.86 -6.87 4.96
N ARG A 219 13.99 -6.22 5.29
CA ARG A 219 14.90 -6.66 6.36
C ARG A 219 14.99 -5.55 7.39
N LEU A 220 14.65 -5.87 8.63
CA LEU A 220 14.72 -4.94 9.75
C LEU A 220 15.68 -5.45 10.81
N PRO A 221 16.41 -4.59 11.52
CA PRO A 221 17.13 -4.97 12.74
C PRO A 221 16.16 -5.55 13.76
N ARG A 222 16.64 -6.55 14.48
CA ARG A 222 15.88 -7.19 15.56
C ARG A 222 16.07 -6.47 16.89
#